data_8c3c131b232be3a8fdd6755ce8fb5650
#
_entry.id   8c3c131b232be3a8fdd6755ce8fb5650
#
_cell.length_a   1.000
_cell.length_b   1.000
_cell.length_c   1.000
_cell.angle_alpha   90.00
_cell.angle_beta   90.00
_cell.angle_gamma   90.00
#
_symmetry.space_group_name_H-M   'P 1'
#
loop_
_entity.id
_entity.type
_entity.pdbx_description
1 polymer ?
#
loop_
_entity_poly.entity_id
_entity_poly.type
_entity_poly.pdbx_seq_one_letter_code
_entity_poly.pdbx_strand_id
1 'polypeptide(L)'
;VISRSVRIAALAAGLLAIPGVHAAEVAGIKVDDQIKVGANELVLNGAGVRTKVFIKVYVGTLYVSQKSNAPAALLDATTPRRMSMRMLREIDADTLYGALRDGLKDNNSEAELAALKAPTDQFAEIMKKIGTAKNGDTVALDFSADGVAVGFNGESRGKVSSGPFARALLKVWLGENPVDASLKKALLGG
;
A
#
# COMPACT_ATOMS: atom_id res chain seq x y z
N VAL A 1 -57.76 31.33 -42.75
CA VAL A 1 -57.02 31.72 -41.53
C VAL A 1 -56.34 30.44 -41.03
N ILE A 2 -55.02 30.33 -41.25
CA ILE A 2 -54.21 29.12 -40.90
C ILE A 2 -53.40 29.45 -39.64
N SER A 3 -53.78 28.79 -38.51
CA SER A 3 -53.03 28.90 -37.25
C SER A 3 -51.84 27.91 -37.23
N ARG A 4 -50.62 28.41 -37.18
CA ARG A 4 -49.41 27.63 -36.99
C ARG A 4 -49.10 27.49 -35.51
N SER A 5 -49.29 26.26 -34.98
CA SER A 5 -48.86 25.91 -33.62
C SER A 5 -47.37 25.64 -33.60
N VAL A 6 -46.59 26.46 -32.90
CA VAL A 6 -45.15 26.29 -32.62
C VAL A 6 -45.04 25.32 -31.44
N ARG A 7 -44.44 24.14 -31.64
CA ARG A 7 -44.10 23.22 -30.57
C ARG A 7 -42.68 23.54 -30.11
N ILE A 8 -42.54 24.03 -28.88
CA ILE A 8 -41.28 24.23 -28.19
C ILE A 8 -40.89 22.89 -27.60
N ALA A 9 -39.81 22.29 -28.13
CA ALA A 9 -39.20 21.11 -27.54
C ALA A 9 -38.22 21.58 -26.41
N ALA A 10 -38.58 21.28 -25.17
CA ALA A 10 -37.72 21.50 -24.04
C ALA A 10 -36.62 20.42 -24.01
N LEU A 11 -35.39 20.82 -24.27
CA LEU A 11 -34.20 19.99 -24.14
C LEU A 11 -33.84 19.89 -22.64
N ALA A 12 -34.17 18.79 -22.00
CA ALA A 12 -33.72 18.50 -20.63
C ALA A 12 -32.25 18.06 -20.68
N ALA A 13 -31.36 18.98 -20.32
CA ALA A 13 -29.93 18.66 -20.10
C ALA A 13 -29.81 17.87 -18.79
N GLY A 14 -29.68 16.55 -18.90
CA GLY A 14 -29.34 15.69 -17.76
C GLY A 14 -27.92 15.99 -17.29
N LEU A 15 -27.76 16.59 -16.11
CA LEU A 15 -26.48 16.68 -15.42
C LEU A 15 -26.08 15.25 -15.02
N LEU A 16 -25.12 14.68 -15.73
CA LEU A 16 -24.40 13.48 -15.29
C LEU A 16 -23.54 13.88 -14.08
N ALA A 17 -24.00 13.55 -12.87
CA ALA A 17 -23.20 13.63 -11.67
C ALA A 17 -22.01 12.66 -11.80
N ILE A 18 -20.83 13.17 -12.08
CA ILE A 18 -19.58 12.41 -12.00
C ILE A 18 -19.39 12.10 -10.52
N PRO A 19 -19.34 10.81 -10.10
CA PRO A 19 -19.02 10.50 -8.71
C PRO A 19 -17.64 11.07 -8.39
N GLY A 20 -17.59 12.02 -7.45
CA GLY A 20 -16.34 12.60 -7.00
C GLY A 20 -15.46 11.48 -6.41
N VAL A 21 -14.26 11.33 -6.91
CA VAL A 21 -13.22 10.50 -6.28
C VAL A 21 -12.92 11.16 -4.94
N HIS A 22 -13.45 10.58 -3.86
CA HIS A 22 -13.17 11.04 -2.51
C HIS A 22 -11.76 10.55 -2.14
N ALA A 23 -10.76 11.39 -2.32
CA ALA A 23 -9.42 11.15 -1.80
C ALA A 23 -9.44 11.44 -0.28
N ALA A 24 -9.12 10.44 0.53
CA ALA A 24 -8.86 10.64 1.95
C ALA A 24 -7.58 11.48 2.12
N GLU A 25 -7.48 12.25 3.20
CA GLU A 25 -6.25 13.00 3.52
C GLU A 25 -5.67 12.49 4.85
N VAL A 26 -4.39 12.10 4.82
CA VAL A 26 -3.66 11.60 5.99
C VAL A 26 -2.36 12.40 6.12
N ALA A 27 -2.20 13.14 7.21
CA ALA A 27 -1.03 13.98 7.48
C ALA A 27 -0.68 14.95 6.32
N GLY A 28 -1.69 15.55 5.67
CA GLY A 28 -1.52 16.45 4.54
C GLY A 28 -1.26 15.75 3.19
N ILE A 29 -1.26 14.41 3.17
CA ILE A 29 -1.10 13.61 1.96
C ILE A 29 -2.46 13.15 1.46
N LYS A 30 -2.78 13.46 0.20
CA LYS A 30 -3.95 12.91 -0.48
C LYS A 30 -3.71 11.43 -0.77
N VAL A 31 -4.70 10.60 -0.43
CA VAL A 31 -4.69 9.15 -0.62
C VAL A 31 -5.85 8.79 -1.54
N ASP A 32 -5.54 8.18 -2.66
CA ASP A 32 -6.56 7.76 -3.64
C ASP A 32 -7.39 6.60 -3.08
N ASP A 33 -8.71 6.61 -3.29
CA ASP A 33 -9.60 5.52 -2.89
C ASP A 33 -9.37 4.23 -3.69
N GLN A 34 -8.84 4.36 -4.92
CA GLN A 34 -8.55 3.26 -5.82
C GLN A 34 -7.25 3.53 -6.58
N ILE A 35 -6.52 2.45 -6.87
CA ILE A 35 -5.31 2.50 -7.69
C ILE A 35 -5.29 1.35 -8.69
N LYS A 36 -4.50 1.49 -9.75
CA LYS A 36 -4.24 0.43 -10.70
C LYS A 36 -2.81 -0.12 -10.50
N VAL A 37 -2.70 -1.44 -10.35
CA VAL A 37 -1.42 -2.15 -10.22
C VAL A 37 -1.35 -3.22 -11.30
N GLY A 38 -0.57 -2.98 -12.35
CA GLY A 38 -0.61 -3.79 -13.56
C GLY A 38 -2.00 -3.80 -14.17
N ALA A 39 -2.61 -4.98 -14.32
CA ALA A 39 -3.97 -5.15 -14.82
C ALA A 39 -5.05 -5.12 -13.72
N ASN A 40 -4.66 -5.03 -12.45
CA ASN A 40 -5.58 -5.13 -11.32
C ASN A 40 -5.98 -3.75 -10.80
N GLU A 41 -7.27 -3.55 -10.53
CA GLU A 41 -7.79 -2.42 -9.76
C GLU A 41 -7.85 -2.81 -8.30
N LEU A 42 -7.25 -1.99 -7.45
CA LEU A 42 -7.21 -2.19 -6.00
C LEU A 42 -7.91 -1.03 -5.30
N VAL A 43 -8.64 -1.33 -4.25
CA VAL A 43 -9.33 -0.35 -3.41
C VAL A 43 -8.54 -0.10 -2.12
N LEU A 44 -8.59 1.12 -1.62
CA LEU A 44 -7.97 1.47 -0.34
C LEU A 44 -8.64 0.70 0.80
N ASN A 45 -7.88 -0.17 1.47
CA ASN A 45 -8.31 -0.84 2.69
C ASN A 45 -8.23 0.10 3.89
N GLY A 46 -7.11 0.82 3.98
CA GLY A 46 -6.90 1.80 5.03
C GLY A 46 -5.59 2.56 4.85
N ALA A 47 -5.46 3.67 5.58
CA ALA A 47 -4.30 4.54 5.54
C ALA A 47 -4.02 5.12 6.93
N GLY A 48 -2.73 5.28 7.28
CA GLY A 48 -2.34 5.86 8.55
C GLY A 48 -0.88 6.31 8.56
N VAL A 49 -0.47 6.95 9.65
CA VAL A 49 0.89 7.44 9.83
C VAL A 49 1.69 6.46 10.68
N ARG A 50 2.85 6.03 10.21
CA ARG A 50 3.84 5.39 11.07
C ARG A 50 4.57 6.45 11.88
N THR A 51 4.54 6.29 13.19
CA THR A 51 5.27 7.16 14.12
C THR A 51 6.30 6.33 14.89
N LYS A 52 7.53 6.83 15.01
CA LYS A 52 8.58 6.24 15.85
C LYS A 52 9.09 7.30 16.81
N VAL A 53 8.91 7.07 18.11
CA VAL A 53 9.36 8.00 19.18
C VAL A 53 8.91 9.45 18.85
N PHE A 54 7.58 9.66 18.66
CA PHE A 54 6.95 10.94 18.31
C PHE A 54 7.29 11.51 16.93
N ILE A 55 8.14 10.85 16.14
CA ILE A 55 8.53 11.29 14.80
C ILE A 55 7.68 10.59 13.76
N LYS A 56 6.94 11.35 12.94
CA LYS A 56 6.22 10.85 11.77
C LYS A 56 7.23 10.43 10.71
N VAL A 57 7.19 9.16 10.29
CA VAL A 57 8.15 8.57 9.36
C VAL A 57 7.58 8.52 7.95
N TYR A 58 6.39 7.94 7.79
CA TYR A 58 5.69 7.86 6.50
C TYR A 58 4.17 7.74 6.68
N VAL A 59 3.43 8.07 5.64
CA VAL A 59 2.04 7.64 5.47
C VAL A 59 2.07 6.27 4.83
N GLY A 60 1.51 5.27 5.55
CA GLY A 60 1.29 3.93 5.04
C GLY A 60 -0.11 3.79 4.47
N THR A 61 -0.26 3.19 3.29
CA THR A 61 -1.54 2.86 2.67
C THR A 61 -1.56 1.40 2.27
N LEU A 62 -2.66 0.71 2.54
CA LEU A 62 -2.88 -0.66 2.12
C LEU A 62 -4.01 -0.69 1.09
N TYR A 63 -3.69 -1.14 -0.11
CA TYR A 63 -4.65 -1.39 -1.18
C TYR A 63 -4.83 -2.88 -1.40
N VAL A 64 -6.06 -3.29 -1.61
CA VAL A 64 -6.47 -4.69 -1.71
C VAL A 64 -7.51 -4.88 -2.82
N SER A 65 -7.68 -6.12 -3.29
CA SER A 65 -8.74 -6.44 -4.25
C SER A 65 -10.13 -6.41 -3.60
N GLN A 66 -10.22 -6.75 -2.31
CA GLN A 66 -11.45 -6.71 -1.51
C GLN A 66 -11.12 -6.28 -0.08
N LYS A 67 -11.84 -5.25 0.42
CA LYS A 67 -11.64 -4.72 1.78
C LYS A 67 -11.87 -5.79 2.85
N SER A 68 -11.02 -5.74 3.89
CA SER A 68 -11.15 -6.59 5.06
C SER A 68 -10.55 -5.92 6.28
N ASN A 69 -11.18 -6.06 7.43
CA ASN A 69 -10.65 -5.67 8.74
C ASN A 69 -9.99 -6.84 9.49
N ALA A 70 -9.99 -8.04 8.90
CA ALA A 70 -9.39 -9.23 9.47
C ALA A 70 -7.95 -9.40 8.97
N PRO A 71 -6.91 -9.27 9.83
CA PRO A 71 -5.51 -9.41 9.43
C PRO A 71 -5.22 -10.76 8.74
N ALA A 72 -5.76 -11.86 9.28
CA ALA A 72 -5.55 -13.19 8.72
C ALA A 72 -6.02 -13.29 7.26
N ALA A 73 -7.21 -12.76 6.94
CA ALA A 73 -7.74 -12.75 5.57
C ALA A 73 -6.82 -11.99 4.60
N LEU A 74 -6.23 -10.88 5.06
CA LEU A 74 -5.29 -10.09 4.25
C LEU A 74 -3.91 -10.76 4.12
N LEU A 75 -3.44 -11.45 5.16
CA LEU A 75 -2.17 -12.18 5.14
C LEU A 75 -2.24 -13.43 4.26
N ASP A 76 -3.36 -14.12 4.26
CA ASP A 76 -3.56 -15.39 3.54
C ASP A 76 -4.09 -15.19 2.11
N ALA A 77 -4.47 -13.97 1.74
CA ALA A 77 -4.95 -13.68 0.40
C ALA A 77 -3.90 -13.99 -0.66
N THR A 78 -4.34 -14.62 -1.74
CA THR A 78 -3.52 -14.84 -2.95
C THR A 78 -3.70 -13.72 -3.97
N THR A 79 -4.71 -12.87 -3.78
CA THR A 79 -5.02 -11.72 -4.64
C THR A 79 -3.99 -10.61 -4.46
N PRO A 80 -3.80 -9.76 -5.48
CA PRO A 80 -2.87 -8.63 -5.40
C PRO A 80 -3.21 -7.65 -4.28
N ARG A 81 -2.16 -7.17 -3.62
CA ARG A 81 -2.21 -6.13 -2.56
C ARG A 81 -1.01 -5.22 -2.72
N ARG A 82 -1.17 -3.94 -2.42
CA ARG A 82 -0.06 -2.98 -2.35
C ARG A 82 0.02 -2.35 -0.98
N MET A 83 1.18 -2.42 -0.35
CA MET A 83 1.56 -1.57 0.76
C MET A 83 2.44 -0.43 0.21
N SER A 84 1.97 0.82 0.34
CA SER A 84 2.77 1.99 -0.02
C SER A 84 3.22 2.74 1.22
N MET A 85 4.43 3.26 1.18
CA MET A 85 5.03 4.10 2.21
C MET A 85 5.44 5.42 1.57
N ARG A 86 4.65 6.49 1.76
CA ARG A 86 5.00 7.83 1.32
C ARG A 86 5.75 8.53 2.44
N MET A 87 7.01 8.83 2.20
CA MET A 87 7.92 9.38 3.20
C MET A 87 7.49 10.78 3.63
N LEU A 88 7.48 11.03 4.95
CA LEU A 88 7.25 12.33 5.58
C LEU A 88 8.57 12.99 6.01
N ARG A 89 9.67 12.33 5.77
CA ARG A 89 11.04 12.78 6.04
C ARG A 89 12.03 12.01 5.19
N GLU A 90 13.25 12.50 5.13
CA GLU A 90 14.35 11.76 4.52
C GLU A 90 14.72 10.55 5.39
N ILE A 91 14.94 9.40 4.73
CA ILE A 91 15.41 8.16 5.35
C ILE A 91 16.29 7.40 4.35
N ASP A 92 17.43 6.91 4.80
CA ASP A 92 18.28 6.05 3.98
C ASP A 92 17.72 4.63 3.87
N ALA A 93 18.10 3.94 2.78
CA ALA A 93 17.59 2.60 2.49
C ALA A 93 17.98 1.57 3.55
N ASP A 94 19.14 1.70 4.17
CA ASP A 94 19.62 0.78 5.21
C ASP A 94 18.77 0.92 6.48
N THR A 95 18.43 2.15 6.88
CA THR A 95 17.54 2.42 8.01
C THR A 95 16.12 1.89 7.73
N LEU A 96 15.59 2.12 6.53
CA LEU A 96 14.27 1.62 6.14
C LEU A 96 14.26 0.09 6.10
N TYR A 97 15.24 -0.52 5.44
CA TYR A 97 15.39 -1.98 5.40
C TYR A 97 15.59 -2.57 6.79
N GLY A 98 16.42 -1.94 7.63
CA GLY A 98 16.64 -2.37 9.03
C GLY A 98 15.32 -2.48 9.80
N ALA A 99 14.44 -1.48 9.68
CA ALA A 99 13.12 -1.52 10.32
C ALA A 99 12.23 -2.65 9.78
N LEU A 100 12.26 -2.93 8.47
CA LEU A 100 11.52 -4.03 7.85
C LEU A 100 12.06 -5.39 8.28
N ARG A 101 13.38 -5.54 8.33
CA ARG A 101 14.06 -6.75 8.81
C ARG A 101 13.74 -7.05 10.28
N ASP A 102 13.75 -6.03 11.13
CA ASP A 102 13.42 -6.20 12.54
C ASP A 102 11.94 -6.61 12.68
N GLY A 103 11.02 -5.98 11.94
CA GLY A 103 9.63 -6.38 11.92
C GLY A 103 9.40 -7.81 11.35
N LEU A 104 10.23 -8.27 10.40
CA LEU A 104 10.25 -9.68 9.96
C LEU A 104 10.61 -10.62 11.12
N LYS A 105 11.65 -10.29 11.90
CA LYS A 105 12.08 -11.08 13.06
C LYS A 105 11.02 -11.14 14.16
N ASP A 106 10.37 -10.03 14.42
CA ASP A 106 9.37 -9.91 15.47
C ASP A 106 8.08 -10.70 15.19
N ASN A 107 7.85 -11.07 13.93
CA ASN A 107 6.60 -11.70 13.47
C ASN A 107 6.77 -13.08 12.84
N ASN A 108 7.97 -13.64 12.80
CA ASN A 108 8.23 -14.96 12.22
C ASN A 108 9.20 -15.74 13.11
N SER A 109 9.00 -17.05 13.19
CA SER A 109 9.86 -17.94 13.98
C SER A 109 11.27 -18.05 13.37
N GLU A 110 12.25 -18.48 14.18
CA GLU A 110 13.61 -18.71 13.71
C GLU A 110 13.67 -19.69 12.55
N ALA A 111 12.84 -20.74 12.57
CA ALA A 111 12.75 -21.73 11.49
C ALA A 111 12.21 -21.09 10.19
N GLU A 112 11.16 -20.26 10.28
CA GLU A 112 10.63 -19.50 9.13
C GLU A 112 11.71 -18.54 8.58
N LEU A 113 12.39 -17.81 9.44
CA LEU A 113 13.46 -16.87 9.04
C LEU A 113 14.62 -17.59 8.38
N ALA A 114 15.03 -18.75 8.89
CA ALA A 114 16.07 -19.57 8.30
C ALA A 114 15.69 -20.07 6.89
N ALA A 115 14.43 -20.52 6.71
CA ALA A 115 13.90 -20.92 5.41
C ALA A 115 13.79 -19.74 4.41
N LEU A 116 13.62 -18.52 4.92
CA LEU A 116 13.47 -17.30 4.13
C LEU A 116 14.77 -16.51 3.94
N LYS A 117 15.94 -17.09 4.32
CA LYS A 117 17.21 -16.36 4.25
C LYS A 117 17.51 -15.84 2.85
N ALA A 118 17.46 -16.71 1.83
CA ALA A 118 17.78 -16.30 0.45
C ALA A 118 16.84 -15.22 -0.10
N PRO A 119 15.50 -15.31 -0.01
CA PRO A 119 14.62 -14.22 -0.41
C PRO A 119 14.79 -12.94 0.44
N THR A 120 15.17 -13.04 1.72
CA THR A 120 15.47 -11.87 2.57
C THR A 120 16.75 -11.17 2.09
N ASP A 121 17.80 -11.91 1.76
CA ASP A 121 19.04 -11.35 1.20
C ASP A 121 18.77 -10.68 -0.15
N GLN A 122 17.96 -11.31 -1.03
CA GLN A 122 17.55 -10.70 -2.29
C GLN A 122 16.77 -9.40 -2.09
N PHE A 123 15.86 -9.37 -1.12
CA PHE A 123 15.11 -8.17 -0.77
C PHE A 123 16.04 -7.04 -0.28
N ALA A 124 17.04 -7.36 0.54
CA ALA A 124 18.05 -6.39 0.98
C ALA A 124 18.77 -5.72 -0.20
N GLU A 125 19.21 -6.52 -1.18
CA GLU A 125 19.89 -6.00 -2.38
C GLU A 125 18.98 -5.12 -3.24
N ILE A 126 17.67 -5.45 -3.30
CA ILE A 126 16.69 -4.61 -4.00
C ILE A 126 16.49 -3.28 -3.25
N MET A 127 16.37 -3.32 -1.92
CA MET A 127 16.17 -2.11 -1.10
C MET A 127 17.36 -1.16 -1.19
N LYS A 128 18.59 -1.66 -1.23
CA LYS A 128 19.81 -0.85 -1.41
C LYS A 128 19.76 0.01 -2.69
N LYS A 129 19.10 -0.45 -3.76
CA LYS A 129 18.96 0.31 -5.01
C LYS A 129 18.10 1.57 -4.86
N ILE A 130 17.38 1.72 -3.75
CA ILE A 130 16.60 2.93 -3.44
C ILE A 130 17.53 4.08 -3.04
N GLY A 131 18.63 3.76 -2.35
CA GLY A 131 19.55 4.78 -1.82
C GLY A 131 18.92 5.58 -0.69
N THR A 132 18.62 6.84 -0.93
CA THR A 132 17.96 7.73 0.05
C THR A 132 16.55 8.08 -0.45
N ALA A 133 15.55 7.77 0.35
CA ALA A 133 14.17 8.20 0.12
C ALA A 133 13.94 9.54 0.81
N LYS A 134 13.59 10.57 0.05
CA LYS A 134 13.34 11.93 0.53
C LYS A 134 11.90 12.12 0.98
N ASN A 135 11.62 13.23 1.66
CA ASN A 135 10.24 13.62 1.93
C ASN A 135 9.43 13.71 0.62
N GLY A 136 8.29 13.03 0.59
CA GLY A 136 7.42 12.92 -0.58
C GLY A 136 7.71 11.74 -1.49
N ASP A 137 8.86 11.07 -1.38
CA ASP A 137 9.14 9.83 -2.12
C ASP A 137 8.25 8.68 -1.64
N THR A 138 8.00 7.73 -2.54
CA THR A 138 7.13 6.59 -2.28
C THR A 138 7.85 5.28 -2.55
N VAL A 139 7.92 4.42 -1.54
CA VAL A 139 8.28 3.01 -1.68
C VAL A 139 6.99 2.19 -1.74
N ALA A 140 6.82 1.39 -2.77
CA ALA A 140 5.67 0.51 -2.96
C ALA A 140 6.11 -0.96 -2.92
N LEU A 141 5.34 -1.78 -2.21
CA LEU A 141 5.51 -3.22 -2.14
C LEU A 141 4.24 -3.88 -2.70
N ASP A 142 4.37 -4.51 -3.87
CA ASP A 142 3.29 -5.20 -4.55
C ASP A 142 3.34 -6.68 -4.24
N PHE A 143 2.41 -7.14 -3.43
CA PHE A 143 2.28 -8.52 -3.00
C PHE A 143 1.37 -9.30 -3.95
N SER A 144 1.79 -10.52 -4.27
CA SER A 144 1.05 -11.50 -5.05
C SER A 144 1.24 -12.89 -4.46
N ALA A 145 0.56 -13.91 -4.99
CA ALA A 145 0.72 -15.30 -4.54
C ALA A 145 2.17 -15.81 -4.70
N ASP A 146 2.91 -15.31 -5.68
CA ASP A 146 4.24 -15.76 -6.07
C ASP A 146 5.38 -14.88 -5.54
N GLY A 147 5.09 -13.79 -4.83
CA GLY A 147 6.15 -12.95 -4.28
C GLY A 147 5.78 -11.49 -4.04
N VAL A 148 6.83 -10.65 -3.95
CA VAL A 148 6.70 -9.21 -3.75
C VAL A 148 7.60 -8.44 -4.72
N ALA A 149 7.02 -7.47 -5.43
CA ALA A 149 7.77 -6.50 -6.25
C ALA A 149 7.98 -5.21 -5.47
N VAL A 150 9.15 -4.60 -5.64
CA VAL A 150 9.53 -3.33 -5.00
C VAL A 150 9.55 -2.24 -6.05
N GLY A 151 8.81 -1.17 -5.79
CA GLY A 151 8.79 0.05 -6.58
C GLY A 151 9.29 1.26 -5.77
N PHE A 152 9.90 2.21 -6.46
CA PHE A 152 10.31 3.49 -5.89
C PHE A 152 9.94 4.61 -6.86
N ASN A 153 9.06 5.51 -6.42
CA ASN A 153 8.52 6.60 -7.23
C ASN A 153 7.93 6.13 -8.59
N GLY A 154 7.23 4.99 -8.57
CA GLY A 154 6.61 4.39 -9.75
C GLY A 154 7.55 3.53 -10.61
N GLU A 155 8.86 3.55 -10.36
CA GLU A 155 9.83 2.73 -11.08
C GLU A 155 10.11 1.40 -10.35
N SER A 156 10.17 0.29 -11.09
CA SER A 156 10.52 -1.01 -10.52
C SER A 156 11.99 -1.05 -10.06
N ARG A 157 12.23 -1.57 -8.87
CA ARG A 157 13.58 -1.83 -8.32
C ARG A 157 13.93 -3.31 -8.33
N GLY A 158 12.93 -4.19 -8.44
CA GLY A 158 13.09 -5.62 -8.53
C GLY A 158 11.93 -6.40 -7.92
N LYS A 159 12.03 -7.73 -7.97
CA LYS A 159 11.03 -8.65 -7.41
C LYS A 159 11.72 -9.78 -6.66
N VAL A 160 11.15 -10.18 -5.53
CA VAL A 160 11.47 -11.41 -4.81
C VAL A 160 10.39 -12.44 -5.11
N SER A 161 10.73 -13.48 -5.83
CA SER A 161 9.78 -14.54 -6.23
C SER A 161 9.69 -15.62 -5.13
N SER A 162 8.98 -15.27 -4.05
CA SER A 162 8.71 -16.17 -2.91
C SER A 162 7.41 -15.76 -2.23
N GLY A 163 6.36 -16.55 -2.41
CA GLY A 163 5.07 -16.35 -1.74
C GLY A 163 5.19 -16.40 -0.21
N PRO A 164 5.91 -17.38 0.37
CA PRO A 164 6.16 -17.41 1.82
C PRO A 164 6.85 -16.13 2.33
N PHE A 165 7.84 -15.60 1.58
CA PHE A 165 8.48 -14.33 1.94
C PHE A 165 7.52 -13.15 1.86
N ALA A 166 6.70 -13.07 0.81
CA ALA A 166 5.70 -12.01 0.67
C ALA A 166 4.74 -12.00 1.87
N ARG A 167 4.25 -13.17 2.30
CA ARG A 167 3.39 -13.30 3.48
C ARG A 167 4.12 -12.90 4.76
N ALA A 168 5.35 -13.36 4.96
CA ALA A 168 6.17 -13.02 6.12
C ALA A 168 6.45 -11.51 6.19
N LEU A 169 6.76 -10.86 5.06
CA LEU A 169 7.01 -9.43 4.99
C LEU A 169 5.75 -8.60 5.31
N LEU A 170 4.57 -9.03 4.85
CA LEU A 170 3.33 -8.29 5.14
C LEU A 170 2.97 -8.33 6.63
N LYS A 171 3.41 -9.36 7.37
CA LYS A 171 3.26 -9.42 8.85
C LYS A 171 3.93 -8.24 9.57
N VAL A 172 4.90 -7.57 8.96
CA VAL A 172 5.55 -6.37 9.53
C VAL A 172 4.52 -5.29 9.89
N TRP A 173 3.45 -5.17 9.12
CA TRP A 173 2.36 -4.22 9.37
C TRP A 173 1.11 -4.86 9.97
N LEU A 174 0.78 -6.09 9.58
CA LEU A 174 -0.49 -6.73 9.93
C LEU A 174 -0.35 -7.88 10.95
N GLY A 175 0.89 -8.26 11.30
CA GLY A 175 1.18 -9.33 12.24
C GLY A 175 0.86 -8.99 13.69
N GLU A 176 1.17 -9.88 14.61
CA GLU A 176 0.90 -9.69 16.04
C GLU A 176 1.77 -8.60 16.66
N ASN A 177 3.03 -8.47 16.18
CA ASN A 177 4.00 -7.45 16.60
C ASN A 177 4.24 -6.44 15.46
N PRO A 178 3.25 -5.58 15.11
CA PRO A 178 3.40 -4.66 13.99
C PRO A 178 4.41 -3.57 14.31
N VAL A 179 5.03 -3.00 13.27
CA VAL A 179 5.95 -1.86 13.43
C VAL A 179 5.33 -0.65 14.11
N ASP A 180 4.00 -0.55 14.08
CA ASP A 180 3.19 0.48 14.75
C ASP A 180 1.73 -0.02 14.88
N ALA A 181 1.25 -0.15 16.11
CA ALA A 181 -0.10 -0.66 16.37
C ALA A 181 -1.20 0.28 15.87
N SER A 182 -0.98 1.59 15.95
CA SER A 182 -1.94 2.60 15.45
C SER A 182 -2.01 2.55 13.93
N LEU A 183 -0.87 2.40 13.26
CA LEU A 183 -0.83 2.20 11.81
C LEU A 183 -1.56 0.90 11.42
N LYS A 184 -1.30 -0.23 12.11
CA LYS A 184 -2.03 -1.48 11.84
C LYS A 184 -3.54 -1.28 11.90
N LYS A 185 -4.04 -0.63 12.98
CA LYS A 185 -5.45 -0.34 13.13
C LYS A 185 -5.99 0.48 11.95
N ALA A 186 -5.29 1.55 11.57
CA ALA A 186 -5.68 2.40 10.45
C ALA A 186 -5.66 1.65 9.10
N LEU A 187 -4.66 0.78 8.85
CA LEU A 187 -4.59 -0.04 7.64
C LEU A 187 -5.73 -1.06 7.53
N LEU A 188 -6.32 -1.45 8.68
CA LEU A 188 -7.48 -2.34 8.76
C LEU A 188 -8.83 -1.60 8.71
N GLY A 189 -8.82 -0.29 8.45
CA GLY A 189 -10.03 0.52 8.29
C GLY A 189 -10.64 1.02 9.60
N GLY A 190 -9.84 1.06 10.69
CA GLY A 190 -10.24 1.48 12.04
C GLY A 190 -9.79 2.88 12.41
#